data_69938d944102a422ed2bf137c0522ec6
#
_entry.id   69938d944102a422ed2bf137c0522ec6
#
_cell.length_a   1.000
_cell.length_b   1.000
_cell.length_c   1.000
_cell.angle_alpha   90.00
_cell.angle_beta   90.00
_cell.angle_gamma   90.00
#
_symmetry.space_group_name_H-M   'P 1'
#
loop_
_entity.id
_entity.type
_entity.pdbx_description
1 polymer ?
#
loop_
_entity_poly.entity_id
_entity_poly.type
_entity_poly.pdbx_seq_one_letter_code
_entity_poly.pdbx_strand_id
1 'polypeptide(L)'
;MGGLAVKPEVVITNSKSGKALVEGTDYKVTITKGGTDVGPAEAKIELTETGKQNYVLSDSISTVKFNVTALDLAKATISPIADQVATGEQIKPAVTVMNGSVKLVEGKDYEVTYGENKEVGEGTVTIKALSSNKNYTGSQTAKFNIIKETPAVGQAMISEVRVSGNTVTPVLSGDVDGAVGYDYVIATEEDTQNGRVDISKNILKTNTNFYYVQKGTYYAYCHAWTRDENGKKVFGAWSNIKKFTVDATTPSKPSIKSVKVKGHTVTVTFTASKDAKGYDVVLGEAVKKVNGENRPVEYGKLVVKNIEDGVYTATFHNVPDGKYYAGVHSYNKKSNDGKKVFSKWGYRKTAISVGKAK
;
A
#
# COMPACT_ATOMS: atom_id res chain seq x y z
N MET A 1 -30.12 -25.08 26.84
CA MET A 1 -29.27 -23.89 26.64
C MET A 1 -30.00 -22.71 27.27
N GLY A 2 -29.69 -22.44 28.52
CA GLY A 2 -30.41 -21.47 29.34
C GLY A 2 -30.26 -20.02 28.81
N GLY A 3 -31.21 -19.16 29.18
CA GLY A 3 -31.26 -17.76 28.77
C GLY A 3 -31.92 -17.51 27.42
N LEU A 4 -32.16 -18.54 26.62
CA LEU A 4 -32.92 -18.48 25.37
C LEU A 4 -34.17 -19.38 25.46
N ALA A 5 -35.23 -19.00 24.77
CA ALA A 5 -36.35 -19.90 24.64
C ALA A 5 -35.91 -21.20 23.94
N VAL A 6 -35.97 -22.28 24.70
CA VAL A 6 -35.55 -23.62 24.24
C VAL A 6 -36.79 -24.43 23.92
N LYS A 7 -36.88 -24.93 22.71
CA LYS A 7 -37.90 -25.86 22.29
C LYS A 7 -37.20 -27.22 22.08
N PRO A 8 -37.73 -28.31 22.75
CA PRO A 8 -37.17 -29.64 22.52
C PRO A 8 -37.55 -30.09 21.10
N GLU A 9 -36.63 -30.83 20.48
CA GLU A 9 -36.97 -31.60 19.27
C GLU A 9 -37.84 -32.79 19.70
N VAL A 10 -39.04 -32.85 19.14
CA VAL A 10 -40.01 -33.93 19.43
C VAL A 10 -40.33 -34.65 18.14
N VAL A 11 -40.05 -35.94 18.10
CA VAL A 11 -40.39 -36.82 16.99
C VAL A 11 -41.58 -37.72 17.41
N ILE A 12 -42.68 -37.60 16.70
CA ILE A 12 -43.86 -38.45 16.91
C ILE A 12 -44.01 -39.40 15.72
N THR A 13 -44.21 -40.67 16.00
CA THR A 13 -44.42 -41.69 14.98
C THR A 13 -45.82 -42.31 15.13
N ASN A 14 -46.43 -42.63 14.01
CA ASN A 14 -47.66 -43.40 13.99
C ASN A 14 -47.35 -44.85 14.39
N SER A 15 -47.98 -45.34 15.46
CA SER A 15 -47.70 -46.69 16.04
C SER A 15 -48.04 -47.83 15.11
N LYS A 16 -48.95 -47.64 14.13
CA LYS A 16 -49.34 -48.66 13.18
C LYS A 16 -48.48 -48.71 11.94
N SER A 17 -48.09 -47.54 11.41
CA SER A 17 -47.37 -47.48 10.15
C SER A 17 -45.86 -47.18 10.31
N GLY A 18 -45.41 -46.80 11.53
CA GLY A 18 -44.00 -46.37 11.77
C GLY A 18 -43.66 -45.04 11.14
N LYS A 19 -44.57 -44.35 10.44
CA LYS A 19 -44.31 -43.09 9.75
C LYS A 19 -44.24 -41.95 10.77
N ALA A 20 -43.22 -41.07 10.63
CA ALA A 20 -43.10 -39.86 11.43
C ALA A 20 -44.15 -38.81 11.02
N LEU A 21 -44.73 -38.15 12.02
CA LEU A 21 -45.61 -37.02 11.86
C LEU A 21 -44.75 -35.75 11.64
N VAL A 22 -45.34 -34.77 10.94
CA VAL A 22 -44.63 -33.52 10.59
C VAL A 22 -45.13 -32.42 11.54
N GLU A 23 -44.19 -31.79 12.26
CA GLU A 23 -44.47 -30.64 13.09
C GLU A 23 -44.92 -29.44 12.24
N GLY A 24 -45.93 -28.71 12.70
CA GLY A 24 -46.57 -27.62 11.97
C GLY A 24 -47.68 -28.09 11.03
N THR A 25 -47.64 -29.33 10.53
CA THR A 25 -48.69 -29.93 9.69
C THR A 25 -49.62 -30.85 10.50
N ASP A 26 -49.02 -31.81 11.16
CA ASP A 26 -49.79 -32.83 11.89
C ASP A 26 -49.93 -32.50 13.38
N TYR A 27 -48.89 -31.93 13.98
CA TYR A 27 -48.87 -31.57 15.40
C TYR A 27 -48.10 -30.26 15.63
N LYS A 28 -48.30 -29.64 16.79
CA LYS A 28 -47.55 -28.49 17.31
C LYS A 28 -47.02 -28.81 18.71
N VAL A 29 -45.87 -28.23 19.02
CA VAL A 29 -45.23 -28.29 20.34
C VAL A 29 -45.23 -26.89 20.95
N THR A 30 -45.83 -26.76 22.14
CA THR A 30 -45.94 -25.46 22.85
C THR A 30 -45.29 -25.63 24.24
N ILE A 31 -44.35 -24.73 24.59
CA ILE A 31 -43.79 -24.70 25.93
C ILE A 31 -44.83 -24.17 26.91
N THR A 32 -45.16 -24.96 27.95
CA THR A 32 -46.19 -24.61 28.96
C THR A 32 -45.55 -24.26 30.30
N LYS A 33 -44.30 -24.68 30.58
CA LYS A 33 -43.61 -24.38 31.82
C LYS A 33 -42.11 -24.36 31.59
N GLY A 34 -41.38 -23.39 32.16
CA GLY A 34 -39.94 -23.22 31.99
C GLY A 34 -39.56 -22.89 30.54
N GLY A 35 -38.46 -23.44 30.09
CA GLY A 35 -38.02 -23.34 28.68
C GLY A 35 -37.07 -22.19 28.36
N THR A 36 -36.83 -21.29 29.28
CA THR A 36 -35.81 -20.19 29.15
C THR A 36 -34.64 -20.34 30.10
N ASP A 37 -34.93 -20.60 31.36
CA ASP A 37 -33.91 -20.72 32.38
C ASP A 37 -33.53 -22.19 32.63
N VAL A 38 -32.34 -22.39 33.16
CA VAL A 38 -31.89 -23.73 33.58
C VAL A 38 -32.84 -24.36 34.58
N GLY A 39 -33.27 -25.58 34.32
CA GLY A 39 -34.14 -26.35 35.16
C GLY A 39 -35.18 -27.14 34.39
N PRO A 40 -36.14 -27.74 35.12
CA PRO A 40 -37.21 -28.52 34.52
C PRO A 40 -38.18 -27.68 33.68
N ALA A 41 -38.54 -28.20 32.55
CA ALA A 41 -39.47 -27.58 31.60
C ALA A 41 -40.49 -28.61 31.07
N GLU A 42 -41.65 -28.11 30.64
CA GLU A 42 -42.72 -28.92 30.07
C GLU A 42 -43.17 -28.33 28.72
N ALA A 43 -43.39 -29.21 27.77
CA ALA A 43 -43.99 -28.89 26.48
C ALA A 43 -45.28 -29.69 26.29
N LYS A 44 -46.31 -29.05 25.80
CA LYS A 44 -47.57 -29.65 25.39
C LYS A 44 -47.53 -29.97 23.91
N ILE A 45 -47.96 -31.17 23.56
CA ILE A 45 -48.13 -31.62 22.18
C ILE A 45 -49.63 -31.66 21.87
N GLU A 46 -50.00 -31.05 20.79
CA GLU A 46 -51.39 -31.01 20.32
C GLU A 46 -51.41 -31.30 18.82
N LEU A 47 -52.38 -32.09 18.36
CA LEU A 47 -52.63 -32.25 16.93
C LEU A 47 -53.14 -30.92 16.35
N THR A 48 -52.69 -30.57 15.15
CA THR A 48 -53.29 -29.52 14.35
C THR A 48 -54.68 -29.94 13.84
N GLU A 49 -55.40 -29.03 13.21
CA GLU A 49 -56.68 -29.41 12.62
C GLU A 49 -56.53 -30.46 11.51
N THR A 50 -55.44 -30.41 10.74
CA THR A 50 -55.11 -31.44 9.76
C THR A 50 -54.70 -32.77 10.44
N GLY A 51 -53.93 -32.71 11.50
CA GLY A 51 -53.52 -33.88 12.27
C GLY A 51 -54.69 -34.60 12.89
N LYS A 52 -55.68 -33.88 13.44
CA LYS A 52 -56.90 -34.48 14.03
C LYS A 52 -57.74 -35.29 13.04
N GLN A 53 -57.69 -34.97 11.76
CA GLN A 53 -58.38 -35.75 10.71
C GLN A 53 -57.76 -37.11 10.47
N ASN A 54 -56.48 -37.28 10.75
CA ASN A 54 -55.70 -38.46 10.38
C ASN A 54 -55.18 -39.25 11.59
N TYR A 55 -55.08 -38.63 12.77
CA TYR A 55 -54.43 -39.21 13.94
C TYR A 55 -55.22 -38.97 15.24
N VAL A 56 -54.97 -39.79 16.20
CA VAL A 56 -55.37 -39.63 17.59
C VAL A 56 -54.13 -39.62 18.46
N LEU A 57 -53.95 -38.58 19.27
CA LEU A 57 -52.82 -38.46 20.17
C LEU A 57 -53.11 -39.27 21.43
N SER A 58 -52.15 -40.12 21.84
CA SER A 58 -52.23 -40.81 23.13
C SER A 58 -52.04 -39.82 24.28
N ASP A 59 -52.82 -39.92 25.34
CA ASP A 59 -52.69 -39.10 26.54
C ASP A 59 -51.29 -39.18 27.15
N SER A 60 -50.62 -40.32 27.03
CA SER A 60 -49.27 -40.53 27.57
C SER A 60 -48.16 -39.68 26.90
N ILE A 61 -48.44 -39.16 25.70
CA ILE A 61 -47.48 -38.33 24.95
C ILE A 61 -47.94 -36.88 24.79
N SER A 62 -49.06 -36.52 25.38
CA SER A 62 -49.61 -35.14 25.29
C SER A 62 -48.72 -34.08 26.00
N THR A 63 -47.87 -34.51 26.93
CA THR A 63 -46.96 -33.64 27.67
C THR A 63 -45.57 -34.29 27.71
N VAL A 64 -44.55 -33.51 27.31
CA VAL A 64 -43.14 -33.90 27.38
C VAL A 64 -42.43 -33.06 28.44
N LYS A 65 -41.78 -33.74 29.36
CA LYS A 65 -40.89 -33.13 30.37
C LYS A 65 -39.45 -33.17 29.87
N PHE A 66 -38.74 -32.07 30.01
CA PHE A 66 -37.32 -31.95 29.63
C PHE A 66 -36.59 -31.04 30.60
N ASN A 67 -35.25 -31.03 30.55
CA ASN A 67 -34.42 -30.11 31.34
C ASN A 67 -33.71 -29.16 30.41
N VAL A 68 -33.78 -27.86 30.72
CA VAL A 68 -32.92 -26.85 30.13
C VAL A 68 -31.59 -26.89 30.85
N THR A 69 -30.52 -27.05 30.12
CA THR A 69 -29.15 -27.04 30.65
C THR A 69 -28.46 -25.74 30.39
N ALA A 70 -27.47 -25.40 31.22
CA ALA A 70 -26.66 -24.19 31.00
C ALA A 70 -25.90 -24.25 29.67
N LEU A 71 -25.71 -23.10 29.05
CA LEU A 71 -24.80 -22.93 27.92
C LEU A 71 -23.36 -22.83 28.45
N ASP A 72 -22.49 -23.68 27.95
CA ASP A 72 -21.06 -23.48 28.13
C ASP A 72 -20.57 -22.37 27.23
N LEU A 73 -19.96 -21.30 27.80
CA LEU A 73 -19.44 -20.17 27.05
C LEU A 73 -18.30 -20.55 26.08
N ALA A 74 -17.69 -21.71 26.24
CA ALA A 74 -16.77 -22.26 25.24
C ALA A 74 -17.45 -22.53 23.88
N LYS A 75 -18.79 -22.63 23.84
CA LYS A 75 -19.61 -22.80 22.64
C LYS A 75 -20.25 -21.49 22.13
N ALA A 76 -20.07 -20.41 22.86
CA ALA A 76 -20.49 -19.08 22.40
C ALA A 76 -19.53 -18.56 21.30
N THR A 77 -20.00 -17.63 20.50
CA THR A 77 -19.16 -16.99 19.50
C THR A 77 -18.71 -15.63 20.02
N ILE A 78 -17.38 -15.43 20.12
CA ILE A 78 -16.80 -14.11 20.34
C ILE A 78 -16.50 -13.52 18.96
N SER A 79 -17.05 -12.31 18.68
CA SER A 79 -16.73 -11.61 17.43
C SER A 79 -15.23 -11.29 17.36
N PRO A 80 -14.62 -11.31 16.16
CA PRO A 80 -13.23 -10.92 15.99
C PRO A 80 -12.96 -9.52 16.58
N ILE A 81 -11.90 -9.42 17.36
CA ILE A 81 -11.45 -8.16 17.94
C ILE A 81 -10.45 -7.54 16.95
N ALA A 82 -10.67 -6.30 16.55
CA ALA A 82 -9.77 -5.57 15.67
C ALA A 82 -8.40 -5.34 16.33
N ASP A 83 -7.37 -5.18 15.51
CA ASP A 83 -6.05 -4.81 15.97
C ASP A 83 -6.12 -3.53 16.83
N GLN A 84 -5.37 -3.51 17.93
CA GLN A 84 -5.31 -2.40 18.86
C GLN A 84 -3.91 -1.78 18.82
N VAL A 85 -3.82 -0.46 18.98
CA VAL A 85 -2.53 0.23 19.03
C VAL A 85 -1.97 0.21 20.46
N ALA A 86 -0.70 -0.17 20.62
CA ALA A 86 -0.02 -0.13 21.90
C ALA A 86 0.07 1.31 22.41
N THR A 87 -0.41 1.54 23.64
CA THR A 87 -0.42 2.87 24.28
C THR A 87 0.54 2.95 25.47
N GLY A 88 1.20 1.83 25.83
CA GLY A 88 1.95 1.68 27.07
C GLY A 88 1.08 1.39 28.30
N GLU A 89 -0.24 1.51 28.16
CA GLU A 89 -1.23 1.17 29.17
C GLU A 89 -1.98 -0.11 28.82
N GLN A 90 -2.66 -0.73 29.81
CA GLN A 90 -3.44 -1.93 29.57
C GLN A 90 -4.60 -1.68 28.60
N ILE A 91 -4.59 -2.39 27.47
CA ILE A 91 -5.63 -2.31 26.45
C ILE A 91 -6.79 -3.24 26.78
N LYS A 92 -8.01 -2.69 26.78
CA LYS A 92 -9.26 -3.35 27.12
C LYS A 92 -10.28 -3.20 25.99
N PRO A 93 -10.14 -3.96 24.89
CA PRO A 93 -11.06 -3.84 23.75
C PRO A 93 -12.47 -4.30 24.13
N ALA A 94 -13.47 -3.68 23.51
CA ALA A 94 -14.86 -4.12 23.68
C ALA A 94 -15.04 -5.52 23.08
N VAL A 95 -15.80 -6.36 23.78
CA VAL A 95 -16.10 -7.74 23.39
C VAL A 95 -17.57 -7.89 23.03
N THR A 96 -17.85 -8.53 21.92
CA THR A 96 -19.20 -8.95 21.55
C THR A 96 -19.31 -10.46 21.59
N VAL A 97 -20.19 -10.97 22.45
CA VAL A 97 -20.42 -12.39 22.65
C VAL A 97 -21.83 -12.78 22.17
N MET A 98 -21.92 -13.80 21.36
CA MET A 98 -23.17 -14.25 20.77
C MET A 98 -23.46 -15.72 21.14
N ASN A 99 -24.72 -16.00 21.46
CA ASN A 99 -25.26 -17.35 21.51
C ASN A 99 -26.27 -17.52 20.36
N GLY A 100 -25.80 -18.09 19.25
CA GLY A 100 -26.58 -18.04 18.00
C GLY A 100 -26.85 -16.62 17.55
N SER A 101 -28.11 -16.25 17.44
CA SER A 101 -28.52 -14.89 17.06
C SER A 101 -28.69 -13.92 18.25
N VAL A 102 -28.51 -14.37 19.48
CA VAL A 102 -28.71 -13.56 20.68
C VAL A 102 -27.40 -13.04 21.22
N LYS A 103 -27.32 -11.72 21.38
CA LYS A 103 -26.16 -11.06 22.02
C LYS A 103 -26.25 -11.21 23.54
N LEU A 104 -25.20 -11.75 24.14
CA LEU A 104 -25.05 -11.82 25.59
C LEU A 104 -24.61 -10.47 26.16
N VAL A 105 -24.96 -10.22 27.43
CA VAL A 105 -24.74 -8.92 28.09
C VAL A 105 -23.71 -9.07 29.18
N GLU A 106 -22.61 -8.30 29.07
CA GLU A 106 -21.59 -8.18 30.10
C GLU A 106 -22.22 -7.64 31.41
N GLY A 107 -21.76 -8.16 32.55
CA GLY A 107 -22.32 -7.83 33.88
C GLY A 107 -23.64 -8.52 34.21
N LYS A 108 -24.30 -9.15 33.25
CA LYS A 108 -25.52 -9.95 33.42
C LYS A 108 -25.31 -11.43 33.13
N ASP A 109 -24.70 -11.73 32.00
CA ASP A 109 -24.51 -13.09 31.49
C ASP A 109 -23.09 -13.59 31.72
N TYR A 110 -22.11 -12.68 31.61
CA TYR A 110 -20.69 -12.97 31.78
C TYR A 110 -19.93 -11.76 32.32
N GLU A 111 -18.74 -12.00 32.81
CA GLU A 111 -17.71 -11.00 33.15
C GLU A 111 -16.55 -11.09 32.17
N VAL A 112 -15.80 -9.98 32.00
CA VAL A 112 -14.63 -9.90 31.13
C VAL A 112 -13.39 -9.63 31.97
N THR A 113 -12.32 -10.36 31.68
CA THR A 113 -10.99 -10.10 32.20
C THR A 113 -10.01 -9.98 31.05
N TYR A 114 -8.99 -9.16 31.23
CA TYR A 114 -8.00 -8.86 30.21
C TYR A 114 -6.61 -9.33 30.67
N GLY A 115 -5.80 -9.81 29.74
CA GLY A 115 -4.39 -10.03 29.97
C GLY A 115 -3.65 -8.72 30.31
N GLU A 116 -2.35 -8.74 30.37
CA GLU A 116 -1.57 -7.51 30.56
C GLU A 116 -1.77 -6.52 29.42
N ASN A 117 -1.79 -7.00 28.19
CA ASN A 117 -2.17 -6.29 26.96
C ASN A 117 -1.52 -4.90 26.85
N LYS A 118 -0.23 -4.75 27.16
CA LYS A 118 0.50 -3.48 27.13
C LYS A 118 1.45 -3.39 25.94
N GLU A 119 2.16 -4.49 25.68
CA GLU A 119 3.23 -4.54 24.71
C GLU A 119 2.72 -4.98 23.35
N VAL A 120 3.43 -4.59 22.30
CA VAL A 120 3.20 -5.08 20.92
C VAL A 120 3.30 -6.60 20.89
N GLY A 121 2.31 -7.24 20.30
CA GLY A 121 2.22 -8.70 20.24
C GLY A 121 0.79 -9.21 20.34
N GLU A 122 0.62 -10.38 20.96
CA GLU A 122 -0.69 -11.00 21.16
C GLU A 122 -1.31 -10.52 22.48
N GLY A 123 -2.47 -9.90 22.39
CA GLY A 123 -3.33 -9.59 23.53
C GLY A 123 -4.37 -10.66 23.75
N THR A 124 -4.87 -10.78 24.98
CA THR A 124 -5.91 -11.75 25.36
C THR A 124 -7.05 -11.09 26.12
N VAL A 125 -8.24 -11.62 25.91
CA VAL A 125 -9.45 -11.31 26.66
C VAL A 125 -10.17 -12.59 27.00
N THR A 126 -10.59 -12.76 28.26
CA THR A 126 -11.29 -13.94 28.73
C THR A 126 -12.68 -13.52 29.20
N ILE A 127 -13.70 -14.17 28.65
CA ILE A 127 -15.08 -14.11 29.15
C ILE A 127 -15.31 -15.27 30.09
N LYS A 128 -16.02 -15.05 31.18
CA LYS A 128 -16.37 -16.08 32.16
C LYS A 128 -17.82 -15.91 32.60
N ALA A 129 -18.56 -17.00 32.70
CA ALA A 129 -19.94 -16.97 33.17
C ALA A 129 -20.05 -16.43 34.59
N LEU A 130 -21.01 -15.54 34.83
CA LEU A 130 -21.28 -15.02 36.16
C LEU A 130 -21.92 -16.14 37.02
N SER A 131 -21.42 -16.32 38.23
CA SER A 131 -21.94 -17.31 39.19
C SER A 131 -23.39 -17.03 39.60
N SER A 132 -23.82 -15.79 39.51
CA SER A 132 -25.22 -15.35 39.78
C SER A 132 -26.19 -15.76 38.65
N ASN A 133 -25.71 -16.01 37.43
CA ASN A 133 -26.54 -16.40 36.29
C ASN A 133 -26.35 -17.90 35.96
N LYS A 134 -27.25 -18.74 36.43
CA LYS A 134 -27.17 -20.19 36.22
C LYS A 134 -27.38 -20.65 34.77
N ASN A 135 -27.76 -19.76 33.88
CA ASN A 135 -27.99 -20.08 32.46
C ASN A 135 -26.71 -20.26 31.68
N TYR A 136 -25.58 -19.83 32.22
CA TYR A 136 -24.27 -19.91 31.56
C TYR A 136 -23.24 -20.58 32.47
N THR A 137 -22.27 -21.25 31.88
CA THR A 137 -21.14 -21.90 32.59
C THR A 137 -19.85 -21.71 31.78
N GLY A 138 -18.72 -22.00 32.43
CA GLY A 138 -17.44 -22.03 31.77
C GLY A 138 -16.86 -20.66 31.43
N SER A 139 -15.84 -20.68 30.59
CA SER A 139 -15.12 -19.49 30.13
C SER A 139 -14.56 -19.72 28.75
N GLN A 140 -14.22 -18.64 28.04
CA GLN A 140 -13.54 -18.68 26.75
C GLN A 140 -12.57 -17.51 26.63
N THR A 141 -11.40 -17.77 26.04
CA THR A 141 -10.39 -16.74 25.78
C THR A 141 -10.34 -16.45 24.29
N ALA A 142 -10.41 -15.18 23.93
CA ALA A 142 -10.14 -14.71 22.58
C ALA A 142 -8.80 -13.97 22.56
N LYS A 143 -8.17 -13.95 21.38
CA LYS A 143 -6.91 -13.29 21.10
C LYS A 143 -7.12 -12.16 20.12
N PHE A 144 -6.26 -11.14 20.19
CA PHE A 144 -6.20 -10.03 19.27
C PHE A 144 -4.77 -9.53 19.12
N ASN A 145 -4.47 -8.75 18.08
CA ASN A 145 -3.13 -8.19 17.91
C ASN A 145 -3.03 -6.83 18.57
N ILE A 146 -1.92 -6.60 19.25
CA ILE A 146 -1.49 -5.28 19.70
C ILE A 146 -0.36 -4.86 18.76
N ILE A 147 -0.60 -3.80 18.00
CA ILE A 147 0.31 -3.30 16.96
C ILE A 147 0.92 -1.97 17.41
N LYS A 148 2.07 -1.66 16.87
CA LYS A 148 2.67 -0.34 17.06
C LYS A 148 1.89 0.70 16.26
N GLU A 149 1.83 1.91 16.78
CA GLU A 149 1.24 3.02 16.03
C GLU A 149 1.97 3.22 14.69
N THR A 150 1.20 3.27 13.61
CA THR A 150 1.76 3.59 12.29
C THR A 150 2.10 5.07 12.27
N PRO A 151 3.37 5.44 11.98
CA PRO A 151 3.74 6.85 11.95
C PRO A 151 2.86 7.64 11.00
N ALA A 152 2.29 8.74 11.47
CA ALA A 152 1.55 9.65 10.62
C ALA A 152 2.51 10.50 9.77
N VAL A 153 2.14 10.76 8.53
CA VAL A 153 2.87 11.65 7.62
C VAL A 153 1.90 12.69 7.07
N GLY A 154 2.26 13.95 7.21
CA GLY A 154 1.48 15.06 6.69
C GLY A 154 1.42 15.06 5.16
N GLN A 155 0.50 15.86 4.62
CA GLN A 155 0.38 16.07 3.19
C GLN A 155 1.40 17.11 2.71
N ALA A 156 2.18 16.77 1.67
CA ALA A 156 3.05 17.72 1.00
C ALA A 156 2.22 18.74 0.20
N MET A 157 2.77 19.95 0.02
CA MET A 157 2.16 20.98 -0.82
C MET A 157 3.21 21.58 -1.76
N ILE A 158 2.99 21.48 -3.09
CA ILE A 158 3.84 22.13 -4.07
C ILE A 158 3.46 23.61 -4.13
N SER A 159 4.41 24.47 -3.77
CA SER A 159 4.25 25.93 -3.87
C SER A 159 4.39 26.41 -5.31
N GLU A 160 5.44 25.96 -6.00
CA GLU A 160 5.74 26.33 -7.37
C GLU A 160 6.43 25.20 -8.16
N VAL A 161 6.43 25.34 -9.48
CA VAL A 161 7.27 24.54 -10.39
C VAL A 161 8.11 25.49 -11.20
N ARG A 162 9.42 25.47 -11.01
CA ARG A 162 10.38 26.27 -11.78
C ARG A 162 10.76 25.51 -13.03
N VAL A 163 10.76 26.21 -14.17
CA VAL A 163 11.20 25.66 -15.45
C VAL A 163 12.37 26.51 -15.96
N SER A 164 13.52 25.89 -16.15
CA SER A 164 14.70 26.56 -16.74
C SER A 164 15.23 25.69 -17.88
N GLY A 165 15.04 26.20 -19.11
CA GLY A 165 15.27 25.39 -20.31
C GLY A 165 14.41 24.12 -20.29
N ASN A 166 15.04 22.95 -20.23
CA ASN A 166 14.39 21.65 -20.09
C ASN A 166 14.62 20.98 -18.72
N THR A 167 14.99 21.78 -17.73
CA THR A 167 15.06 21.34 -16.33
C THR A 167 13.83 21.84 -15.59
N VAL A 168 13.16 20.93 -14.90
CA VAL A 168 11.94 21.19 -14.13
C VAL A 168 12.22 20.92 -12.65
N THR A 169 11.87 21.89 -11.80
CA THR A 169 12.11 21.83 -10.37
C THR A 169 10.82 22.09 -9.60
N PRO A 170 10.06 21.05 -9.20
CA PRO A 170 8.99 21.22 -8.23
C PRO A 170 9.57 21.61 -6.87
N VAL A 171 8.93 22.56 -6.19
CA VAL A 171 9.33 23.10 -4.88
C VAL A 171 8.15 23.00 -3.94
N LEU A 172 8.35 22.45 -2.74
CA LEU A 172 7.35 22.41 -1.69
C LEU A 172 7.28 23.74 -0.94
N SER A 173 6.17 24.00 -0.29
CA SER A 173 5.97 25.16 0.59
C SER A 173 6.83 25.10 1.87
N GLY A 174 7.33 23.93 2.23
CA GLY A 174 8.16 23.69 3.40
C GLY A 174 8.31 22.21 3.69
N ASP A 175 8.95 21.90 4.80
CA ASP A 175 9.02 20.54 5.32
C ASP A 175 7.64 20.05 5.75
N VAL A 176 7.43 18.76 5.66
CA VAL A 176 6.17 18.09 6.02
C VAL A 176 6.35 17.36 7.34
N ASP A 177 5.42 17.56 8.24
CA ASP A 177 5.45 16.92 9.57
C ASP A 177 5.45 15.39 9.45
N GLY A 178 6.29 14.75 10.24
CA GLY A 178 6.51 13.31 10.21
C GLY A 178 7.23 12.75 8.97
N ALA A 179 7.58 13.59 7.99
CA ALA A 179 8.26 13.13 6.79
C ALA A 179 9.77 12.94 7.01
N VAL A 180 10.31 11.84 6.48
CA VAL A 180 11.75 11.61 6.34
C VAL A 180 12.21 11.70 4.89
N GLY A 181 11.30 11.91 3.94
CA GLY A 181 11.61 12.15 2.54
C GLY A 181 10.38 12.26 1.65
N TYR A 182 10.64 12.45 0.36
CA TYR A 182 9.65 12.76 -0.65
C TYR A 182 9.86 11.93 -1.91
N ASP A 183 8.78 11.56 -2.58
CA ASP A 183 8.81 11.02 -3.92
C ASP A 183 8.05 11.98 -4.84
N TYR A 184 8.76 12.59 -5.80
CA TYR A 184 8.22 13.55 -6.76
C TYR A 184 7.90 12.90 -8.08
N VAL A 185 6.86 13.37 -8.73
CA VAL A 185 6.40 12.87 -10.05
C VAL A 185 6.10 14.03 -10.97
N ILE A 186 6.43 13.88 -12.24
CA ILE A 186 5.89 14.67 -13.34
C ILE A 186 5.12 13.76 -14.31
N ALA A 187 3.97 14.21 -14.80
CA ALA A 187 3.07 13.44 -15.65
C ALA A 187 2.51 14.28 -16.78
N THR A 188 2.00 13.66 -17.83
CA THR A 188 1.28 14.31 -18.93
C THR A 188 -0.21 14.47 -18.66
N GLU A 189 -0.73 13.76 -17.66
CA GLU A 189 -2.13 13.77 -17.24
C GLU A 189 -2.27 14.30 -15.83
N GLU A 190 -3.39 14.97 -15.56
CA GLU A 190 -3.76 15.45 -14.22
C GLU A 190 -4.30 14.29 -13.37
N ASP A 191 -3.46 13.26 -13.21
CA ASP A 191 -3.79 12.04 -12.48
C ASP A 191 -2.54 11.52 -11.76
N THR A 192 -2.67 11.22 -10.48
CA THR A 192 -1.57 10.68 -9.67
C THR A 192 -1.21 9.23 -10.05
N GLN A 193 -1.99 8.55 -10.85
CA GLN A 193 -1.81 7.14 -11.24
C GLN A 193 -1.33 6.98 -12.68
N ASN A 194 -1.76 7.86 -13.59
CA ASN A 194 -1.55 7.73 -15.03
C ASN A 194 -0.60 8.81 -15.58
N GLY A 195 -0.17 8.64 -16.82
CA GLY A 195 0.61 9.63 -17.56
C GLY A 195 1.98 9.98 -16.96
N ARG A 196 2.51 9.19 -16.03
CA ARG A 196 3.81 9.46 -15.36
C ARG A 196 4.95 9.38 -16.35
N VAL A 197 5.68 10.48 -16.48
CA VAL A 197 6.83 10.60 -17.41
C VAL A 197 8.14 10.35 -16.69
N ASP A 198 8.28 10.88 -15.46
CA ASP A 198 9.48 10.71 -14.65
C ASP A 198 9.13 10.74 -13.16
N ILE A 199 9.90 10.01 -12.37
CA ILE A 199 9.72 9.88 -10.93
C ILE A 199 11.07 10.01 -10.24
N SER A 200 11.17 10.93 -9.27
CA SER A 200 12.33 11.11 -8.41
C SER A 200 12.00 10.64 -7.00
N LYS A 201 12.57 9.51 -6.57
CA LYS A 201 12.27 8.86 -5.29
C LYS A 201 13.35 9.10 -4.25
N ASN A 202 12.98 8.98 -2.98
CA ASN A 202 13.88 9.08 -1.83
C ASN A 202 14.62 10.43 -1.74
N ILE A 203 13.94 11.51 -2.11
CA ILE A 203 14.47 12.85 -2.02
C ILE A 203 14.32 13.34 -0.58
N LEU A 204 15.42 13.80 0.03
CA LEU A 204 15.44 14.33 1.40
C LEU A 204 15.26 15.84 1.47
N LYS A 205 15.01 16.48 0.32
CA LYS A 205 14.85 17.93 0.19
C LYS A 205 13.45 18.28 -0.29
N THR A 206 13.00 19.46 0.05
CA THR A 206 11.73 20.05 -0.38
C THR A 206 11.69 20.44 -1.86
N ASN A 207 12.66 20.00 -2.64
CA ASN A 207 12.71 20.16 -4.09
C ASN A 207 13.55 19.05 -4.74
N THR A 208 13.36 18.87 -6.04
CA THR A 208 14.21 17.99 -6.88
C THR A 208 14.23 18.51 -8.30
N ASN A 209 15.22 18.07 -9.09
CA ASN A 209 15.33 18.42 -10.50
C ASN A 209 15.00 17.24 -11.39
N PHE A 210 14.10 17.45 -12.34
CA PHE A 210 13.91 16.57 -13.49
C PHE A 210 14.64 17.21 -14.68
N TYR A 211 15.57 16.46 -15.25
CA TYR A 211 16.41 16.95 -16.35
C TYR A 211 15.93 16.37 -17.68
N TYR A 212 16.20 17.09 -18.76
CA TYR A 212 15.92 16.67 -20.14
C TYR A 212 14.43 16.45 -20.42
N VAL A 213 13.58 17.19 -19.74
CA VAL A 213 12.13 17.12 -19.95
C VAL A 213 11.80 17.63 -21.34
N GLN A 214 11.01 16.89 -22.09
CA GLN A 214 10.66 17.25 -23.44
C GLN A 214 9.68 18.44 -23.47
N LYS A 215 9.61 19.13 -24.61
CA LYS A 215 8.61 20.19 -24.81
C LYS A 215 7.20 19.61 -24.64
N GLY A 216 6.38 20.29 -23.84
CA GLY A 216 5.01 19.86 -23.57
C GLY A 216 4.40 20.50 -22.34
N THR A 217 3.16 20.15 -22.07
CA THR A 217 2.43 20.49 -20.86
C THR A 217 2.43 19.30 -19.91
N TYR A 218 2.67 19.56 -18.65
CA TYR A 218 2.84 18.53 -17.62
C TYR A 218 2.19 18.96 -16.30
N TYR A 219 2.09 17.99 -15.40
CA TYR A 219 1.59 18.14 -14.05
C TYR A 219 2.62 17.59 -13.08
N ALA A 220 2.94 18.36 -12.03
CA ALA A 220 3.83 17.95 -10.96
C ALA A 220 3.04 17.69 -9.69
N TYR A 221 3.39 16.61 -8.99
CA TYR A 221 2.87 16.27 -7.69
C TYR A 221 3.90 15.44 -6.91
N CYS A 222 3.70 15.29 -5.62
CA CYS A 222 4.54 14.46 -4.78
C CYS A 222 3.77 13.91 -3.60
N HIS A 223 4.36 12.96 -2.90
CA HIS A 223 3.95 12.60 -1.56
C HIS A 223 5.17 12.54 -0.62
N ALA A 224 4.94 12.93 0.62
CA ALA A 224 5.88 12.72 1.70
C ALA A 224 5.82 11.27 2.16
N TRP A 225 6.88 10.76 2.74
CA TRP A 225 6.92 9.43 3.32
C TRP A 225 7.79 9.38 4.57
N THR A 226 7.46 8.43 5.43
CA THR A 226 8.28 7.98 6.56
C THR A 226 8.51 6.47 6.46
N ARG A 227 9.02 5.85 7.53
CA ARG A 227 9.17 4.39 7.61
C ARG A 227 8.53 3.85 8.87
N ASP A 228 7.87 2.70 8.75
CA ASP A 228 7.45 1.91 9.88
C ASP A 228 8.64 1.20 10.54
N GLU A 229 8.39 0.45 11.58
CA GLU A 229 9.39 -0.31 12.33
C GLU A 229 10.12 -1.37 11.49
N ASN A 230 9.48 -1.88 10.44
CA ASN A 230 10.04 -2.84 9.50
C ASN A 230 10.84 -2.16 8.37
N GLY A 231 10.97 -0.83 8.42
CA GLY A 231 11.64 -0.04 7.40
C GLY A 231 10.84 0.16 6.11
N LYS A 232 9.57 -0.28 6.06
CA LYS A 232 8.67 -0.09 4.93
C LYS A 232 8.19 1.36 4.87
N LYS A 233 8.11 1.93 3.68
CA LYS A 233 7.58 3.28 3.48
C LYS A 233 6.10 3.36 3.84
N VAL A 234 5.77 4.35 4.66
CA VAL A 234 4.41 4.83 4.93
C VAL A 234 4.28 6.18 4.24
N PHE A 235 3.28 6.33 3.39
CA PHE A 235 3.11 7.52 2.58
C PHE A 235 1.98 8.40 3.14
N GLY A 236 2.23 9.71 3.14
CA GLY A 236 1.18 10.71 3.31
C GLY A 236 0.31 10.82 2.05
N ALA A 237 -0.73 11.62 2.14
CA ALA A 237 -1.57 11.92 0.98
C ALA A 237 -0.77 12.59 -0.14
N TRP A 238 -1.22 12.41 -1.39
CA TRP A 238 -0.67 13.13 -2.53
C TRP A 238 -0.83 14.64 -2.36
N SER A 239 0.16 15.40 -2.82
CA SER A 239 0.12 16.87 -2.83
C SER A 239 -0.99 17.41 -3.73
N ASN A 240 -1.21 18.73 -3.67
CA ASN A 240 -1.85 19.43 -4.77
C ASN A 240 -1.08 19.18 -6.07
N ILE A 241 -1.79 19.26 -7.20
CA ILE A 241 -1.22 19.12 -8.54
C ILE A 241 -0.93 20.49 -9.10
N LYS A 242 0.29 20.68 -9.66
CA LYS A 242 0.69 21.92 -10.32
C LYS A 242 0.94 21.68 -11.80
N LYS A 243 0.13 22.33 -12.63
CA LYS A 243 0.32 22.36 -14.09
C LYS A 243 1.48 23.29 -14.46
N PHE A 244 2.32 22.86 -15.41
CA PHE A 244 3.42 23.67 -15.94
C PHE A 244 3.67 23.33 -17.41
N THR A 245 4.43 24.17 -18.11
CA THR A 245 4.77 23.96 -19.52
C THR A 245 6.28 24.07 -19.71
N VAL A 246 6.84 23.15 -20.48
CA VAL A 246 8.22 23.21 -20.98
C VAL A 246 8.18 23.65 -22.44
N ASP A 247 8.62 24.86 -22.71
CA ASP A 247 8.61 25.43 -24.07
C ASP A 247 9.90 25.14 -24.85
N ALA A 248 10.95 24.73 -24.13
CA ALA A 248 12.25 24.45 -24.71
C ALA A 248 12.24 23.20 -25.59
N THR A 249 12.66 23.33 -26.83
CA THR A 249 12.84 22.19 -27.72
C THR A 249 14.12 21.45 -27.37
N THR A 250 14.00 20.29 -26.72
CA THR A 250 15.13 19.43 -26.37
C THR A 250 15.58 18.67 -27.63
N PRO A 251 16.85 18.83 -28.07
CA PRO A 251 17.35 18.07 -29.22
C PRO A 251 17.46 16.58 -28.95
N SER A 252 17.41 15.79 -29.98
CA SER A 252 17.56 14.34 -29.85
C SER A 252 18.96 13.96 -29.42
N LYS A 253 19.10 12.82 -28.71
CA LYS A 253 20.35 12.29 -28.23
C LYS A 253 21.22 11.83 -29.42
N PRO A 254 22.47 12.34 -29.59
CA PRO A 254 23.40 11.81 -30.57
C PRO A 254 23.99 10.46 -30.16
N SER A 255 24.51 9.73 -31.13
CA SER A 255 25.25 8.48 -30.91
C SER A 255 26.66 8.57 -31.48
N ILE A 256 27.64 8.02 -30.79
CA ILE A 256 29.01 7.93 -31.30
C ILE A 256 29.06 6.81 -32.35
N LYS A 257 29.45 7.17 -33.58
CA LYS A 257 29.65 6.23 -34.69
C LYS A 257 31.02 5.55 -34.64
N SER A 258 32.08 6.34 -34.40
CA SER A 258 33.44 5.81 -34.30
C SER A 258 34.34 6.73 -33.48
N VAL A 259 35.36 6.16 -32.91
CA VAL A 259 36.49 6.90 -32.32
C VAL A 259 37.78 6.32 -32.90
N LYS A 260 38.54 7.16 -33.57
CA LYS A 260 39.85 6.78 -34.16
C LYS A 260 40.97 7.46 -33.38
N VAL A 261 41.99 6.69 -33.07
CA VAL A 261 43.19 7.18 -32.39
C VAL A 261 44.38 7.03 -33.32
N LYS A 262 45.12 8.11 -33.54
CA LYS A 262 46.38 8.11 -34.31
C LYS A 262 47.43 8.89 -33.50
N GLY A 263 48.38 8.18 -32.85
CA GLY A 263 49.27 8.76 -31.88
C GLY A 263 48.46 9.48 -30.75
N HIS A 264 48.73 10.78 -30.56
CA HIS A 264 48.01 11.63 -29.59
C HIS A 264 46.82 12.40 -30.17
N THR A 265 46.33 11.99 -31.35
CA THR A 265 45.15 12.60 -31.97
C THR A 265 43.97 11.65 -31.87
N VAL A 266 42.88 12.12 -31.33
CA VAL A 266 41.62 11.39 -31.19
C VAL A 266 40.53 12.06 -32.03
N THR A 267 39.93 11.31 -32.96
CA THR A 267 38.82 11.80 -33.80
C THR A 267 37.54 11.06 -33.43
N VAL A 268 36.56 11.79 -32.96
CA VAL A 268 35.22 11.30 -32.60
C VAL A 268 34.24 11.65 -33.71
N THR A 269 33.59 10.63 -34.30
CA THR A 269 32.55 10.81 -35.29
C THR A 269 31.19 10.40 -34.66
N PHE A 270 30.17 11.19 -34.86
CA PHE A 270 28.85 10.99 -34.20
C PHE A 270 27.69 11.24 -35.15
N THR A 271 26.45 10.92 -34.74
CA THR A 271 25.25 11.12 -35.55
C THR A 271 24.73 12.55 -35.41
N ALA A 272 24.06 13.03 -36.47
CA ALA A 272 23.20 14.19 -36.38
C ALA A 272 22.09 14.01 -35.33
N SER A 273 21.67 15.09 -34.73
CA SER A 273 20.54 15.15 -33.80
C SER A 273 19.46 16.08 -34.34
N LYS A 274 18.22 15.59 -34.30
CA LYS A 274 17.06 16.41 -34.63
C LYS A 274 17.00 17.61 -33.66
N ASP A 275 16.69 18.79 -34.18
CA ASP A 275 16.58 20.05 -33.44
C ASP A 275 17.87 20.54 -32.78
N ALA A 276 19.04 19.98 -33.13
CA ALA A 276 20.32 20.48 -32.64
C ALA A 276 20.78 21.73 -33.38
N LYS A 277 21.40 22.62 -32.63
CA LYS A 277 22.13 23.82 -33.15
C LYS A 277 23.63 23.72 -32.92
N GLY A 278 24.08 22.67 -32.21
CA GLY A 278 25.47 22.37 -32.01
C GLY A 278 25.64 21.19 -31.07
N TYR A 279 26.91 20.84 -30.82
CA TYR A 279 27.30 19.67 -30.05
C TYR A 279 28.49 20.00 -29.16
N ASP A 280 28.44 19.54 -27.91
CA ASP A 280 29.63 19.52 -27.06
C ASP A 280 30.16 18.09 -27.06
N VAL A 281 31.41 17.92 -27.47
CA VAL A 281 32.09 16.63 -27.53
C VAL A 281 33.22 16.61 -26.52
N VAL A 282 33.32 15.53 -25.74
CA VAL A 282 34.30 15.41 -24.66
C VAL A 282 35.05 14.10 -24.72
N LEU A 283 36.27 14.11 -24.16
CA LEU A 283 36.97 12.93 -23.71
C LEU A 283 37.06 13.02 -22.18
N GLY A 284 36.70 11.95 -21.49
CA GLY A 284 36.73 11.86 -20.02
C GLY A 284 37.46 10.63 -19.53
N GLU A 285 38.21 10.75 -18.45
CA GLU A 285 38.97 9.64 -17.86
C GLU A 285 38.09 8.63 -17.12
N ALA A 286 36.85 9.04 -16.76
CA ALA A 286 35.88 8.19 -16.08
C ALA A 286 34.47 8.45 -16.60
N VAL A 287 33.56 7.48 -16.38
CA VAL A 287 32.13 7.64 -16.56
C VAL A 287 31.49 7.73 -15.20
N LYS A 288 30.72 8.80 -14.95
CA LYS A 288 29.98 8.99 -13.72
C LYS A 288 28.50 9.30 -14.01
N LYS A 289 27.65 9.03 -13.04
CA LYS A 289 26.23 9.43 -13.10
C LYS A 289 26.12 10.91 -12.71
N VAL A 290 25.71 11.75 -13.65
CA VAL A 290 25.52 13.18 -13.46
C VAL A 290 24.14 13.55 -14.00
N ASN A 291 23.31 14.26 -13.22
CA ASN A 291 21.95 14.63 -13.59
C ASN A 291 21.12 13.44 -14.09
N GLY A 292 21.20 12.31 -13.38
CA GLY A 292 20.45 11.11 -13.71
C GLY A 292 21.04 10.25 -14.85
N GLU A 293 22.08 10.72 -15.57
CA GLU A 293 22.66 10.06 -16.72
C GLU A 293 24.12 9.66 -16.53
N ASN A 294 24.50 8.51 -17.07
CA ASN A 294 25.91 8.15 -17.17
C ASN A 294 26.55 8.91 -18.31
N ARG A 295 27.63 9.65 -18.02
CA ARG A 295 28.39 10.39 -19.01
C ARG A 295 29.88 10.40 -18.68
N PRO A 296 30.76 10.59 -19.66
CA PRO A 296 32.15 10.93 -19.40
C PRO A 296 32.25 12.23 -18.60
N VAL A 297 33.13 12.27 -17.65
CA VAL A 297 33.42 13.48 -16.88
C VAL A 297 34.72 14.09 -17.36
N GLU A 298 34.67 15.41 -17.49
CA GLU A 298 35.79 16.22 -17.93
C GLU A 298 36.75 16.45 -16.76
N TYR A 299 38.04 16.26 -16.97
CA TYR A 299 39.02 16.61 -15.98
C TYR A 299 40.31 17.11 -16.62
N GLY A 300 40.69 18.32 -16.27
CA GLY A 300 42.01 18.88 -16.43
C GLY A 300 42.47 19.05 -17.88
N LYS A 301 43.09 18.07 -18.42
CA LYS A 301 43.72 18.11 -19.73
C LYS A 301 42.78 17.89 -20.92
N LEU A 302 41.49 17.71 -20.69
CA LEU A 302 40.55 17.35 -21.75
C LEU A 302 39.90 18.59 -22.33
N VAL A 303 39.64 18.54 -23.60
CA VAL A 303 39.06 19.63 -24.36
C VAL A 303 37.60 19.33 -24.65
N VAL A 304 36.70 20.21 -24.22
CA VAL A 304 35.30 20.25 -24.68
C VAL A 304 35.28 21.06 -25.98
N LYS A 305 34.68 20.50 -27.00
CA LYS A 305 34.50 21.20 -28.28
C LYS A 305 33.05 21.47 -28.55
N ASN A 306 32.73 22.70 -28.87
CA ASN A 306 31.46 23.09 -29.45
C ASN A 306 31.55 22.89 -30.97
N ILE A 307 30.70 22.03 -31.50
CA ILE A 307 30.61 21.73 -32.93
C ILE A 307 29.33 22.29 -33.45
N GLU A 308 29.42 23.14 -34.47
CA GLU A 308 28.26 23.77 -35.09
C GLU A 308 27.45 22.74 -35.92
N ASP A 309 26.21 23.12 -36.24
CA ASP A 309 25.27 22.31 -37.01
C ASP A 309 25.86 21.94 -38.38
N GLY A 310 25.65 20.67 -38.78
CA GLY A 310 26.22 20.14 -40.03
C GLY A 310 27.61 19.52 -39.91
N VAL A 311 28.29 19.67 -38.76
CA VAL A 311 29.61 19.06 -38.49
C VAL A 311 29.45 17.96 -37.46
N TYR A 312 29.77 16.73 -37.84
CA TYR A 312 29.55 15.54 -36.98
C TYR A 312 30.85 14.82 -36.62
N THR A 313 31.94 15.57 -36.64
CA THR A 313 33.28 15.07 -36.28
C THR A 313 34.01 16.09 -35.41
N ALA A 314 34.59 15.60 -34.31
CA ALA A 314 35.45 16.40 -33.43
C ALA A 314 36.83 15.75 -33.36
N THR A 315 37.87 16.54 -33.55
CA THR A 315 39.28 16.08 -33.44
C THR A 315 39.96 16.75 -32.27
N PHE A 316 40.53 15.95 -31.38
CA PHE A 316 41.32 16.36 -30.24
C PHE A 316 42.80 16.08 -30.56
N HIS A 317 43.65 17.10 -30.44
CA HIS A 317 45.07 17.00 -30.64
C HIS A 317 45.82 17.03 -29.31
N ASN A 318 47.00 16.44 -29.27
CA ASN A 318 47.88 16.41 -28.10
C ASN A 318 47.20 15.83 -26.86
N VAL A 319 46.36 14.81 -27.05
CA VAL A 319 45.70 14.11 -25.94
C VAL A 319 46.79 13.32 -25.19
N PRO A 320 46.93 13.49 -23.88
CA PRO A 320 47.93 12.77 -23.08
C PRO A 320 47.76 11.26 -23.15
N ASP A 321 48.85 10.52 -22.82
CA ASP A 321 48.77 9.08 -22.64
C ASP A 321 47.73 8.74 -21.57
N GLY A 322 46.86 7.77 -21.86
CA GLY A 322 45.82 7.38 -20.92
C GLY A 322 44.69 6.61 -21.56
N LYS A 323 43.68 6.33 -20.71
CA LYS A 323 42.42 5.72 -21.12
C LYS A 323 41.31 6.76 -21.04
N TYR A 324 40.53 6.86 -22.10
CA TYR A 324 39.45 7.87 -22.20
C TYR A 324 38.14 7.29 -22.70
N TYR A 325 37.08 7.88 -22.25
CA TYR A 325 35.72 7.65 -22.74
C TYR A 325 35.27 8.84 -23.57
N ALA A 326 34.83 8.61 -24.79
CA ALA A 326 34.27 9.66 -25.64
C ALA A 326 32.81 9.85 -25.34
N GLY A 327 32.38 11.11 -25.25
CA GLY A 327 30.98 11.51 -25.05
C GLY A 327 30.60 12.67 -25.94
N VAL A 328 29.31 12.76 -26.28
CA VAL A 328 28.73 13.83 -27.05
C VAL A 328 27.31 14.11 -26.57
N HIS A 329 26.94 15.36 -26.44
CA HIS A 329 25.55 15.79 -26.37
C HIS A 329 25.29 16.93 -27.35
N SER A 330 24.07 17.01 -27.81
CA SER A 330 23.63 18.11 -28.67
C SER A 330 22.98 19.21 -27.83
N TYR A 331 22.98 20.44 -28.36
CA TYR A 331 22.27 21.55 -27.73
C TYR A 331 21.40 22.33 -28.74
N ASN A 332 20.38 22.98 -28.20
CA ASN A 332 19.56 23.96 -28.84
C ASN A 332 19.61 25.27 -28.03
N LYS A 333 19.46 26.41 -28.69
CA LYS A 333 19.38 27.74 -28.02
C LYS A 333 17.96 28.30 -27.92
N LYS A 334 16.97 27.49 -28.31
CA LYS A 334 15.56 27.86 -28.28
C LYS A 334 14.93 27.56 -26.93
N SER A 335 15.25 28.35 -25.91
CA SER A 335 14.53 28.41 -24.65
C SER A 335 14.07 29.86 -24.41
N ASN A 336 13.01 30.07 -23.64
CA ASN A 336 12.50 31.41 -23.32
C ASN A 336 13.50 32.23 -22.52
N ASP A 337 14.40 31.61 -21.79
CA ASP A 337 15.47 32.25 -21.03
C ASP A 337 16.79 32.41 -21.81
N GLY A 338 16.79 32.11 -23.10
CA GLY A 338 17.95 32.21 -23.99
C GLY A 338 19.09 31.22 -23.71
N LYS A 339 18.92 30.30 -22.77
CA LYS A 339 19.94 29.33 -22.39
C LYS A 339 20.02 28.17 -23.37
N LYS A 340 21.17 27.48 -23.38
CA LYS A 340 21.31 26.21 -24.10
C LYS A 340 20.46 25.15 -23.44
N VAL A 341 19.72 24.41 -24.24
CA VAL A 341 18.96 23.25 -23.86
C VAL A 341 19.67 22.03 -24.42
N PHE A 342 20.03 21.10 -23.55
CA PHE A 342 20.87 19.96 -23.91
C PHE A 342 20.06 18.66 -24.04
N SER A 343 20.50 17.80 -24.96
CA SER A 343 20.08 16.40 -25.03
C SER A 343 20.75 15.57 -23.93
N LYS A 344 20.24 14.35 -23.76
CA LYS A 344 20.97 13.30 -23.05
C LYS A 344 22.29 13.00 -23.73
N TRP A 345 23.27 12.47 -22.94
CA TRP A 345 24.61 12.12 -23.45
C TRP A 345 24.59 10.81 -24.23
N GLY A 346 25.13 10.86 -25.47
CA GLY A 346 25.65 9.68 -26.15
C GLY A 346 27.10 9.47 -25.73
N TYR A 347 27.49 8.27 -25.32
CA TYR A 347 28.88 8.00 -24.97
C TYR A 347 29.27 6.56 -25.35
N ARG A 348 30.57 6.35 -25.55
CA ARG A 348 31.14 5.02 -25.79
C ARG A 348 31.40 4.35 -24.43
N LYS A 349 30.81 3.17 -24.23
CA LYS A 349 30.93 2.40 -22.98
C LYS A 349 32.37 1.84 -22.78
N THR A 350 33.10 1.62 -23.87
CA THR A 350 34.46 1.11 -23.83
C THR A 350 35.47 2.25 -23.94
N ALA A 351 36.43 2.29 -23.06
CA ALA A 351 37.53 3.25 -23.13
C ALA A 351 38.41 3.05 -24.39
N ILE A 352 39.00 4.14 -24.87
CA ILE A 352 40.07 4.15 -25.86
C ILE A 352 41.40 4.35 -25.14
N SER A 353 42.49 3.80 -25.68
CA SER A 353 43.85 4.08 -25.22
C SER A 353 44.52 5.07 -26.14
N VAL A 354 45.19 6.06 -25.60
CA VAL A 354 45.98 7.05 -26.31
C VAL A 354 47.41 6.90 -25.86
N GLY A 355 48.37 6.89 -26.81
CA GLY A 355 49.79 6.65 -26.55
C GLY A 355 50.10 5.23 -26.16
N LYS A 356 51.21 5.00 -25.48
CA LYS A 356 51.56 3.68 -24.93
C LYS A 356 50.69 3.42 -23.71
N ALA A 357 49.92 2.33 -23.72
CA ALA A 357 49.23 1.87 -22.51
C ALA A 357 50.29 1.58 -21.44
N LYS A 358 50.26 2.35 -20.34
CA LYS A 358 51.03 2.00 -19.15
C LYS A 358 50.40 0.81 -18.46
#